data_7a28e17c6c6bd3df642721e554383554
#
_entry.id   7a28e17c6c6bd3df642721e554383554
#
_cell.length_a   1.000
_cell.length_b   1.000
_cell.length_c   1.000
_cell.angle_alpha   90.00
_cell.angle_beta   90.00
_cell.angle_gamma   90.00
#
_symmetry.space_group_name_H-M   'P 1'
#
loop_
_entity.id
_entity.type
_entity.pdbx_description
1 polymer ?
#
loop_
_entity_poly.entity_id
_entity_poly.type
_entity_poly.pdbx_seq_one_letter_code
_entity_poly.pdbx_strand_id
1 'polypeptide(L)'
;MQSALLPLMAALGLAACVQAVSMPEPDEGAALFAENCAQCHGAGGRGDGPWAAGMTPKPADLTRLSQGGEFPKARVLSVIDGYDRTGLPGQEMPEFGLLLRGDTVPVDVGDGVLTPTPRPLAALLAYLESIQDG
;
A
#
# COMPACT_ATOMS: atom_id res chain seq x y z
N MET A 1 -19.13 -64.94 29.36
CA MET A 1 -17.93 -64.14 29.03
C MET A 1 -18.31 -63.28 27.86
N GLN A 2 -18.71 -62.00 28.11
CA GLN A 2 -19.13 -61.04 27.08
C GLN A 2 -18.00 -60.03 26.91
N SER A 3 -17.32 -60.13 25.76
CA SER A 3 -16.28 -59.17 25.39
C SER A 3 -16.94 -57.92 24.84
N ALA A 4 -16.86 -56.82 25.55
CA ALA A 4 -17.30 -55.52 25.11
C ALA A 4 -16.24 -54.87 24.22
N LEU A 5 -16.49 -54.76 22.93
CA LEU A 5 -15.72 -53.98 21.98
C LEU A 5 -16.09 -52.51 22.10
N LEU A 6 -15.19 -51.69 22.65
CA LEU A 6 -15.30 -50.22 22.61
C LEU A 6 -14.96 -49.72 21.17
N PRO A 7 -15.79 -48.91 20.55
CA PRO A 7 -15.40 -48.21 19.32
C PRO A 7 -14.48 -47.05 19.66
N LEU A 8 -13.25 -47.09 19.14
CA LEU A 8 -12.28 -45.99 19.15
C LEU A 8 -12.77 -44.89 18.19
N MET A 9 -13.39 -43.86 18.71
CA MET A 9 -13.76 -42.66 17.96
C MET A 9 -12.49 -41.88 17.62
N ALA A 10 -12.04 -42.02 16.37
CA ALA A 10 -10.97 -41.16 15.84
C ALA A 10 -11.52 -39.75 15.60
N ALA A 11 -11.19 -38.82 16.50
CA ALA A 11 -11.47 -37.42 16.29
C ALA A 11 -10.48 -36.89 15.24
N LEU A 12 -10.92 -36.78 13.97
CA LEU A 12 -10.19 -36.00 12.96
C LEU A 12 -10.35 -34.51 13.33
N GLY A 13 -9.30 -33.96 13.93
CA GLY A 13 -9.18 -32.52 14.11
C GLY A 13 -9.00 -31.83 12.75
N LEU A 14 -10.01 -31.09 12.28
CA LEU A 14 -9.85 -30.13 11.19
C LEU A 14 -8.96 -29.00 11.70
N ALA A 15 -7.67 -29.05 11.40
CA ALA A 15 -6.80 -27.90 11.51
C ALA A 15 -7.16 -26.94 10.38
N ALA A 16 -8.07 -25.99 10.67
CA ALA A 16 -8.31 -24.86 9.79
C ALA A 16 -7.02 -24.02 9.78
N CYS A 17 -6.27 -24.07 8.68
CA CYS A 17 -5.18 -23.14 8.45
C CYS A 17 -5.78 -21.75 8.24
N VAL A 18 -5.89 -20.97 9.31
CA VAL A 18 -6.13 -19.53 9.22
C VAL A 18 -4.86 -18.93 8.65
N GLN A 19 -4.85 -18.64 7.36
CA GLN A 19 -3.76 -17.89 6.77
C GLN A 19 -3.88 -16.44 7.28
N ALA A 20 -2.95 -16.05 8.13
CA ALA A 20 -2.83 -14.67 8.55
C ALA A 20 -2.54 -13.81 7.31
N VAL A 21 -3.36 -12.80 7.07
CA VAL A 21 -3.10 -11.83 6.00
C VAL A 21 -1.85 -11.06 6.39
N SER A 22 -0.74 -11.33 5.69
CA SER A 22 0.50 -10.57 5.90
C SER A 22 0.37 -9.20 5.25
N MET A 23 0.81 -8.15 5.96
CA MET A 23 0.93 -6.82 5.39
C MET A 23 2.02 -6.81 4.31
N PRO A 24 1.88 -6.00 3.25
CA PRO A 24 2.92 -5.89 2.23
C PRO A 24 4.18 -5.23 2.81
N GLU A 25 5.33 -5.70 2.34
CA GLU A 25 6.63 -5.11 2.69
C GLU A 25 6.98 -3.95 1.75
N PRO A 26 7.86 -3.01 2.15
CA PRO A 26 8.28 -1.89 1.30
C PRO A 26 8.83 -2.31 -0.05
N ASP A 27 9.49 -3.45 -0.16
CA ASP A 27 10.06 -3.96 -1.42
C ASP A 27 9.00 -4.26 -2.49
N GLU A 28 7.80 -4.72 -2.07
CA GLU A 28 6.67 -4.88 -2.99
C GLU A 28 6.24 -3.52 -3.57
N GLY A 29 6.21 -2.50 -2.74
CA GLY A 29 5.90 -1.12 -3.14
C GLY A 29 6.98 -0.50 -4.01
N ALA A 30 8.26 -0.79 -3.74
CA ALA A 30 9.38 -0.30 -4.53
C ALA A 30 9.31 -0.76 -5.98
N ALA A 31 8.95 -2.03 -6.23
CA ALA A 31 8.76 -2.55 -7.57
C ALA A 31 7.63 -1.82 -8.31
N LEU A 32 6.46 -1.66 -7.67
CA LEU A 32 5.32 -0.93 -8.23
C LEU A 32 5.65 0.54 -8.49
N PHE A 33 6.43 1.17 -7.61
CA PHE A 33 6.87 2.55 -7.76
C PHE A 33 7.79 2.71 -8.97
N ALA A 34 8.75 1.82 -9.15
CA ALA A 34 9.67 1.84 -10.29
C ALA A 34 8.92 1.74 -11.63
N GLU A 35 7.88 0.90 -11.69
CA GLU A 35 7.10 0.68 -12.89
C GLU A 35 6.15 1.84 -13.22
N ASN A 36 5.52 2.45 -12.22
CA ASN A 36 4.38 3.33 -12.44
C ASN A 36 4.63 4.80 -12.05
N CYS A 37 5.61 5.10 -11.20
CA CYS A 37 5.80 6.42 -10.59
C CYS A 37 7.13 7.07 -10.92
N ALA A 38 8.20 6.27 -11.10
CA ALA A 38 9.56 6.78 -11.22
C ALA A 38 9.80 7.63 -12.47
N GLN A 39 9.00 7.48 -13.54
CA GLN A 39 9.13 8.30 -14.74
C GLN A 39 8.90 9.79 -14.44
N CYS A 40 8.02 10.11 -13.53
CA CYS A 40 7.76 11.48 -13.10
C CYS A 40 8.48 11.80 -11.80
N HIS A 41 8.36 10.94 -10.79
CA HIS A 41 8.87 11.22 -9.44
C HIS A 41 10.36 10.90 -9.24
N GLY A 42 11.03 10.28 -10.22
CA GLY A 42 12.42 9.83 -10.11
C GLY A 42 12.56 8.52 -9.33
N ALA A 43 13.64 7.80 -9.53
CA ALA A 43 13.91 6.52 -8.87
C ALA A 43 14.01 6.66 -7.33
N GLY A 44 14.40 7.83 -6.85
CA GLY A 44 14.46 8.17 -5.42
C GLY A 44 13.23 8.90 -4.88
N GLY A 45 12.20 9.12 -5.71
CA GLY A 45 10.98 9.82 -5.28
C GLY A 45 11.12 11.33 -5.13
N ARG A 46 12.20 11.96 -5.65
CA ARG A 46 12.52 13.39 -5.43
C ARG A 46 11.92 14.36 -6.44
N GLY A 47 11.01 13.90 -7.30
CA GLY A 47 10.38 14.74 -8.33
C GLY A 47 11.29 15.06 -9.52
N ASP A 48 12.33 14.27 -9.71
CA ASP A 48 13.40 14.47 -10.70
C ASP A 48 13.40 13.39 -11.79
N GLY A 49 12.28 12.76 -12.04
CA GLY A 49 12.16 11.72 -13.07
C GLY A 49 12.39 12.26 -14.49
N PRO A 50 12.64 11.36 -15.45
CA PRO A 50 12.93 11.75 -16.84
C PRO A 50 11.86 12.67 -17.46
N TRP A 51 10.61 12.51 -17.06
CA TRP A 51 9.50 13.33 -17.58
C TRP A 51 9.28 14.63 -16.80
N ALA A 52 9.91 14.79 -15.62
CA ALA A 52 9.71 15.98 -14.77
C ALA A 52 10.13 17.30 -15.44
N ALA A 53 11.10 17.27 -16.35
CA ALA A 53 11.62 18.48 -16.99
C ALA A 53 10.59 19.25 -17.83
N GLY A 54 9.57 18.55 -18.35
CA GLY A 54 8.49 19.16 -19.16
C GLY A 54 7.24 19.49 -18.38
N MET A 55 7.19 19.18 -17.08
CA MET A 55 5.97 19.31 -16.27
C MET A 55 5.93 20.62 -15.50
N THR A 56 4.74 21.23 -15.45
CA THR A 56 4.45 22.44 -14.68
C THR A 56 3.10 22.30 -13.98
N PRO A 57 3.04 22.20 -12.66
CA PRO A 57 4.18 22.16 -11.73
C PRO A 57 5.01 20.88 -11.86
N LYS A 58 6.23 20.91 -11.36
CA LYS A 58 7.06 19.70 -11.27
C LYS A 58 6.42 18.67 -10.34
N PRO A 59 6.67 17.37 -10.56
CA PRO A 59 6.24 16.34 -9.64
C PRO A 59 6.75 16.60 -8.22
N ALA A 60 5.93 16.28 -7.23
CA ALA A 60 6.29 16.46 -5.83
C ALA A 60 7.50 15.60 -5.43
N ASP A 61 8.30 16.12 -4.50
CA ASP A 61 9.30 15.35 -3.76
C ASP A 61 8.57 14.49 -2.71
N LEU A 62 8.51 13.20 -2.98
CA LEU A 62 7.79 12.23 -2.16
C LEU A 62 8.57 11.79 -0.90
N THR A 63 9.86 12.17 -0.79
CA THR A 63 10.66 11.88 0.41
C THR A 63 10.37 12.84 1.56
N ARG A 64 9.54 13.84 1.32
CA ARG A 64 9.26 14.94 2.25
C ARG A 64 7.79 15.06 2.64
N LEU A 65 7.02 13.99 2.49
CA LEU A 65 5.59 14.00 2.82
C LEU A 65 5.32 14.07 4.33
N SER A 66 6.27 13.62 5.15
CA SER A 66 6.21 13.67 6.62
C SER A 66 6.66 15.00 7.22
N GLN A 67 6.88 16.05 6.40
CA GLN A 67 7.37 17.33 6.92
C GLN A 67 6.45 17.92 7.99
N GLY A 68 7.03 18.04 9.18
CA GLY A 68 6.35 18.64 10.33
C GLY A 68 5.49 17.65 11.13
N GLY A 69 5.59 16.33 10.90
CA GLY A 69 4.84 15.38 11.71
C GLY A 69 4.76 13.96 11.17
N GLU A 70 3.65 13.32 11.42
CA GLU A 70 3.37 11.97 11.00
C GLU A 70 3.15 11.87 9.47
N PHE A 71 3.52 10.72 8.89
CA PHE A 71 3.30 10.44 7.47
C PHE A 71 1.80 10.40 7.15
N PRO A 72 1.31 11.22 6.18
CA PRO A 72 -0.11 11.44 5.95
C PRO A 72 -0.76 10.30 5.14
N LYS A 73 -0.87 9.11 5.71
CA LYS A 73 -1.30 7.86 5.05
C LYS A 73 -2.61 8.01 4.29
N ALA A 74 -3.65 8.51 4.93
CA ALA A 74 -4.96 8.69 4.30
C ALA A 74 -4.89 9.60 3.07
N ARG A 75 -4.14 10.70 3.16
CA ARG A 75 -3.96 11.64 2.05
C ARG A 75 -3.20 11.02 0.89
N VAL A 76 -2.11 10.29 1.18
CA VAL A 76 -1.30 9.60 0.17
C VAL A 76 -2.13 8.58 -0.59
N LEU A 77 -2.87 7.73 0.12
CA LEU A 77 -3.76 6.75 -0.48
C LEU A 77 -4.80 7.41 -1.39
N SER A 78 -5.48 8.46 -0.91
CA SER A 78 -6.51 9.17 -1.67
C SER A 78 -5.99 9.81 -2.94
N VAL A 79 -4.77 10.37 -2.90
CA VAL A 79 -4.11 10.98 -4.07
C VAL A 79 -3.76 9.96 -5.13
N ILE A 80 -3.17 8.82 -4.72
CA ILE A 80 -2.76 7.76 -5.65
C ILE A 80 -3.99 7.08 -6.26
N ASP A 81 -4.98 6.77 -5.44
CA ASP A 81 -6.23 6.17 -5.90
C ASP A 81 -7.00 7.09 -6.85
N GLY A 82 -6.96 8.40 -6.64
CA GLY A 82 -7.73 9.40 -7.37
C GLY A 82 -9.00 9.85 -6.66
N TYR A 83 -9.28 9.32 -5.46
CA TYR A 83 -10.50 9.62 -4.72
C TYR A 83 -10.60 11.07 -4.25
N ASP A 84 -9.51 11.62 -3.70
CA ASP A 84 -9.44 13.01 -3.27
C ASP A 84 -8.10 13.64 -3.64
N ARG A 85 -8.15 14.55 -4.59
CA ARG A 85 -7.01 15.31 -5.10
C ARG A 85 -7.14 16.81 -4.82
N THR A 86 -8.00 17.18 -3.89
CA THR A 86 -8.21 18.58 -3.50
C THR A 86 -6.87 19.21 -3.07
N GLY A 87 -6.58 20.37 -3.64
CA GLY A 87 -5.37 21.13 -3.33
C GLY A 87 -4.09 20.66 -4.02
N LEU A 88 -4.16 19.65 -4.91
CA LEU A 88 -3.02 19.35 -5.78
C LEU A 88 -2.94 20.38 -6.91
N PRO A 89 -1.78 20.99 -7.14
CA PRO A 89 -1.57 21.84 -8.28
C PRO A 89 -1.43 20.99 -9.56
N GLY A 90 -2.25 21.28 -10.56
CA GLY A 90 -2.24 20.57 -11.84
C GLY A 90 -2.96 19.21 -11.78
N GLN A 91 -3.15 18.61 -12.96
CA GLN A 91 -3.84 17.33 -13.12
C GLN A 91 -3.02 16.33 -13.95
N GLU A 92 -1.71 16.49 -13.98
CA GLU A 92 -0.84 15.67 -14.83
C GLU A 92 -0.54 14.29 -14.22
N MET A 93 -0.68 14.11 -12.89
CA MET A 93 -0.53 12.81 -12.25
C MET A 93 -1.76 11.93 -12.58
N PRO A 94 -1.58 10.74 -13.19
CA PRO A 94 -2.68 9.81 -13.43
C PRO A 94 -3.34 9.31 -12.15
N GLU A 95 -4.57 8.82 -12.26
CA GLU A 95 -5.26 8.09 -11.19
C GLU A 95 -4.93 6.61 -11.30
N PHE A 96 -4.46 6.01 -10.22
CA PHE A 96 -3.99 4.62 -10.22
C PHE A 96 -4.96 3.64 -9.56
N GLY A 97 -6.09 4.09 -9.02
CA GLY A 97 -7.04 3.25 -8.30
C GLY A 97 -7.53 2.05 -9.10
N LEU A 98 -7.74 2.20 -10.42
CA LEU A 98 -8.13 1.07 -11.27
C LEU A 98 -6.99 0.10 -11.53
N LEU A 99 -5.76 0.60 -11.67
CA LEU A 99 -4.57 -0.21 -11.95
C LEU A 99 -4.12 -0.98 -10.70
N LEU A 100 -4.28 -0.38 -9.53
CA LEU A 100 -3.80 -0.93 -8.25
C LEU A 100 -4.88 -1.75 -7.50
N ARG A 101 -5.84 -2.30 -8.23
CA ARG A 101 -6.83 -3.21 -7.65
C ARG A 101 -6.21 -4.54 -7.25
N GLY A 102 -6.81 -5.20 -6.28
CA GLY A 102 -6.39 -6.52 -5.81
C GLY A 102 -7.09 -6.90 -4.51
N ASP A 103 -6.66 -8.01 -3.93
CA ASP A 103 -7.10 -8.42 -2.61
C ASP A 103 -6.79 -7.31 -1.60
N THR A 104 -7.65 -7.15 -0.60
CA THR A 104 -7.49 -6.09 0.40
C THR A 104 -6.74 -6.57 1.63
N VAL A 105 -5.97 -5.66 2.21
CA VAL A 105 -5.32 -5.81 3.51
C VAL A 105 -5.83 -4.72 4.46
N PRO A 106 -5.84 -4.96 5.78
CA PRO A 106 -6.32 -3.97 6.76
C PRO A 106 -5.23 -2.93 7.06
N VAL A 107 -5.38 -1.70 6.57
CA VAL A 107 -4.43 -0.60 6.79
C VAL A 107 -4.98 0.37 7.83
N ASP A 108 -4.19 0.69 8.86
CA ASP A 108 -4.45 1.82 9.74
C ASP A 108 -3.92 3.10 9.06
N VAL A 109 -4.82 4.01 8.75
CA VAL A 109 -4.51 5.26 8.06
C VAL A 109 -4.20 6.42 9.01
N GLY A 110 -4.05 6.13 10.31
CA GLY A 110 -3.70 7.11 11.34
C GLY A 110 -4.87 7.49 12.27
N ASP A 111 -6.02 6.83 12.14
CA ASP A 111 -7.21 7.04 12.98
C ASP A 111 -7.51 5.86 13.92
N GLY A 112 -6.66 4.82 13.90
CA GLY A 112 -6.84 3.59 14.66
C GLY A 112 -7.93 2.66 14.09
N VAL A 113 -8.46 2.96 12.90
CA VAL A 113 -9.45 2.13 12.22
C VAL A 113 -8.80 1.41 11.04
N LEU A 114 -8.91 0.09 11.04
CA LEU A 114 -8.39 -0.71 9.95
C LEU A 114 -9.29 -0.58 8.71
N THR A 115 -8.76 0.04 7.67
CA THR A 115 -9.46 0.27 6.41
C THR A 115 -9.07 -0.78 5.39
N PRO A 116 -10.01 -1.52 4.78
CA PRO A 116 -9.70 -2.44 3.69
C PRO A 116 -9.08 -1.68 2.51
N THR A 117 -7.82 -1.96 2.22
CA THR A 117 -7.03 -1.27 1.18
C THR A 117 -6.49 -2.30 0.20
N PRO A 118 -6.59 -2.08 -1.12
CA PRO A 118 -5.96 -2.97 -2.10
C PRO A 118 -4.48 -3.19 -1.78
N ARG A 119 -4.03 -4.44 -1.78
CA ARG A 119 -2.65 -4.80 -1.43
C ARG A 119 -1.59 -4.01 -2.23
N PRO A 120 -1.72 -3.83 -3.57
CA PRO A 120 -0.74 -3.04 -4.31
C PRO A 120 -0.67 -1.58 -3.84
N LEU A 121 -1.81 -0.99 -3.49
CA LEU A 121 -1.87 0.38 -2.97
C LEU A 121 -1.27 0.47 -1.57
N ALA A 122 -1.52 -0.52 -0.71
CA ALA A 122 -0.91 -0.63 0.62
C ALA A 122 0.63 -0.85 0.53
N ALA A 123 1.10 -1.60 -0.46
CA ALA A 123 2.53 -1.78 -0.71
C ALA A 123 3.22 -0.47 -1.11
N LEU A 124 2.62 0.30 -2.02
CA LEU A 124 3.11 1.63 -2.37
C LEU A 124 3.15 2.56 -1.14
N LEU A 125 2.12 2.52 -0.29
CA LEU A 125 2.10 3.30 0.95
C LEU A 125 3.28 2.94 1.86
N ALA A 126 3.53 1.64 2.07
CA ALA A 126 4.65 1.16 2.89
C ALA A 126 6.01 1.60 2.33
N TYR A 127 6.19 1.54 1.01
CA TYR A 127 7.40 2.03 0.36
C TYR A 127 7.57 3.54 0.54
N LEU A 128 6.55 4.33 0.26
CA LEU A 128 6.62 5.79 0.39
C LEU A 128 6.88 6.23 1.83
N GLU A 129 6.32 5.54 2.82
CA GLU A 129 6.63 5.77 4.24
C GLU A 129 8.10 5.45 4.56
N SER A 130 8.65 4.40 3.95
CA SER A 130 10.04 3.96 4.20
C SER A 130 11.11 4.89 3.64
N ILE A 131 10.79 5.69 2.61
CA ILE A 131 11.74 6.61 1.96
C ILE A 131 11.66 8.05 2.50
N GLN A 132 10.93 8.29 3.59
CA GLN A 132 10.84 9.63 4.15
C GLN A 132 12.20 10.10 4.69
N ASP A 133 12.61 11.30 4.29
CA ASP A 133 13.75 12.00 4.90
C ASP A 133 13.31 12.41 6.32
N GLY A 134 14.07 11.98 7.34
CA GLY A 134 13.82 12.25 8.77
C GLY A 134 14.04 13.70 9.18
#